data_7dc009897dde6cb2f5dbcd520718c458
#
_entry.id   7dc009897dde6cb2f5dbcd520718c458
#
_cell.length_a   1.000
_cell.length_b   1.000
_cell.length_c   1.000
_cell.angle_alpha   90.00
_cell.angle_beta   90.00
_cell.angle_gamma   90.00
#
_symmetry.space_group_name_H-M   'P 1'
#
loop_
_entity.id
_entity.type
_entity.pdbx_description
1 polymer ?
#
loop_
_entity_poly.entity_id
_entity_poly.type
_entity_poly.pdbx_seq_one_letter_code
_entity_poly.pdbx_strand_id
1 'polypeptide(L)'
;MVLNLANVLTLIFVMLAFQTSWGFFVETRAKRQLAKLFGQYIPHELVKDMAISPDTFSLEGQSREMTVLFTDIRGFTNISEKLPPKELSKLMNDYLTPMTKVIHRNKGTIDKYMGDAIMAFWGAPVEDPEHATHALHAAQEMLQELEVINKEFERKGWPTIEIGIGINTGIMDVGNMGSEFRMAYTILGDAVNLGSRLEGLTKSYGVDTIVGEDSRKASPEFIFRELDRVKVKGKDRPVSIFEPVGHRSILSTAQQECADSFNHALLMYRAQDWKGALEVINLLEQKYGKHSIYSIYKERIIRYQKEPPGVHWDGVFTHTSK
;
A
#
# COMPACT_ATOMS: atom_id res chain seq x y z
N MET A 1 19.56 -16.39 -69.98
CA MET A 1 20.32 -16.47 -68.76
C MET A 1 19.46 -17.16 -67.72
N VAL A 2 19.62 -18.48 -67.54
CA VAL A 2 18.80 -19.29 -66.59
C VAL A 2 19.47 -19.20 -65.22
N LEU A 3 18.83 -18.50 -64.32
CA LEU A 3 19.26 -18.52 -62.90
C LEU A 3 19.25 -19.95 -62.41
N ASN A 4 20.40 -20.45 -61.98
CA ASN A 4 20.52 -21.81 -61.46
C ASN A 4 19.63 -21.95 -60.24
N LEU A 5 18.70 -22.90 -60.21
CA LEU A 5 17.72 -23.13 -59.15
C LEU A 5 18.37 -23.19 -57.78
N ALA A 6 19.59 -23.73 -57.71
CA ALA A 6 20.40 -23.78 -56.49
C ALA A 6 20.70 -22.39 -55.90
N ASN A 7 20.99 -21.39 -56.75
CA ASN A 7 21.30 -20.02 -56.29
C ASN A 7 20.03 -19.33 -55.73
N VAL A 8 18.86 -19.59 -56.30
CA VAL A 8 17.60 -19.06 -55.82
C VAL A 8 17.24 -19.66 -54.44
N LEU A 9 17.39 -20.98 -54.28
CA LEU A 9 17.16 -21.68 -53.02
C LEU A 9 18.12 -21.22 -51.93
N THR A 10 19.40 -21.00 -52.27
CA THR A 10 20.41 -20.50 -51.32
C THR A 10 20.06 -19.07 -50.87
N LEU A 11 19.60 -18.21 -51.79
CA LEU A 11 19.20 -16.83 -51.45
C LEU A 11 17.99 -16.84 -50.51
N ILE A 12 16.97 -17.67 -50.79
CA ILE A 12 15.79 -17.81 -49.92
C ILE A 12 16.22 -18.29 -48.53
N PHE A 13 17.08 -19.28 -48.44
CA PHE A 13 17.59 -19.80 -47.14
C PHE A 13 18.34 -18.73 -46.35
N VAL A 14 19.23 -17.97 -47.02
CA VAL A 14 19.97 -16.87 -46.39
C VAL A 14 19.02 -15.77 -45.90
N MET A 15 18.01 -15.40 -46.68
CA MET A 15 17.00 -14.42 -46.29
C MET A 15 16.18 -14.89 -45.08
N LEU A 16 15.73 -16.13 -45.05
CA LEU A 16 15.00 -16.72 -43.94
C LEU A 16 15.87 -16.78 -42.66
N ALA A 17 17.13 -17.23 -42.78
CA ALA A 17 18.06 -17.26 -41.69
C ALA A 17 18.35 -15.86 -41.14
N PHE A 18 18.50 -14.87 -42.02
CA PHE A 18 18.68 -13.47 -41.61
C PHE A 18 17.43 -12.92 -40.90
N GLN A 19 16.25 -13.16 -41.47
CA GLN A 19 14.98 -12.66 -40.91
C GLN A 19 14.68 -13.26 -39.51
N THR A 20 14.89 -14.58 -39.38
CA THR A 20 14.75 -15.26 -38.05
C THR A 20 15.77 -14.76 -37.01
N SER A 21 17.04 -14.63 -37.44
CA SER A 21 18.10 -14.12 -36.56
C SER A 21 17.87 -12.65 -36.15
N TRP A 22 17.43 -11.82 -37.09
CA TRP A 22 17.09 -10.43 -36.83
C TRP A 22 15.92 -10.27 -35.87
N GLY A 23 14.84 -11.05 -36.11
CA GLY A 23 13.67 -11.08 -35.21
C GLY A 23 14.05 -11.48 -33.78
N PHE A 24 14.82 -12.57 -33.65
CA PHE A 24 15.34 -13.02 -32.32
C PHE A 24 16.22 -11.96 -31.64
N PHE A 25 17.07 -11.27 -32.41
CA PHE A 25 17.98 -10.25 -31.88
C PHE A 25 17.20 -9.00 -31.39
N VAL A 26 16.21 -8.54 -32.14
CA VAL A 26 15.37 -7.40 -31.78
C VAL A 26 14.55 -7.73 -30.53
N GLU A 27 13.90 -8.90 -30.50
CA GLU A 27 13.12 -9.37 -29.34
C GLU A 27 13.97 -9.52 -28.09
N THR A 28 15.18 -10.08 -28.21
CA THR A 28 16.09 -10.25 -27.08
C THR A 28 16.59 -8.90 -26.56
N ARG A 29 16.82 -7.92 -27.42
CA ARG A 29 17.18 -6.56 -27.00
C ARG A 29 16.05 -5.87 -26.25
N ALA A 30 14.84 -5.93 -26.75
CA ALA A 30 13.67 -5.35 -26.11
C ALA A 30 13.44 -5.97 -24.71
N LYS A 31 13.50 -7.29 -24.59
CA LYS A 31 13.41 -8.01 -23.30
C LYS A 31 14.51 -7.59 -22.31
N ARG A 32 15.74 -7.46 -22.77
CA ARG A 32 16.89 -7.02 -21.92
C ARG A 32 16.73 -5.56 -21.50
N GLN A 33 16.23 -4.71 -22.36
CA GLN A 33 16.01 -3.29 -22.04
C GLN A 33 14.90 -3.13 -21.00
N LEU A 34 13.78 -3.85 -21.12
CA LEU A 34 12.73 -3.92 -20.14
C LEU A 34 13.24 -4.45 -18.79
N ALA A 35 13.94 -5.57 -18.80
CA ALA A 35 14.54 -6.14 -17.58
C ALA A 35 15.51 -5.19 -16.89
N LYS A 36 16.28 -4.39 -17.66
CA LYS A 36 17.22 -3.41 -17.12
C LYS A 36 16.50 -2.19 -16.52
N LEU A 37 15.40 -1.75 -17.13
CA LEU A 37 14.62 -0.61 -16.66
C LEU A 37 13.80 -0.93 -15.41
N PHE A 38 13.19 -2.10 -15.38
CA PHE A 38 12.21 -2.45 -14.37
C PHE A 38 12.64 -3.53 -13.37
N GLY A 39 13.69 -4.28 -13.66
CA GLY A 39 14.11 -5.44 -12.86
C GLY A 39 14.52 -5.13 -11.41
N GLN A 40 14.64 -3.86 -11.05
CA GLN A 40 14.88 -3.42 -9.66
C GLN A 40 13.60 -2.97 -8.95
N TYR A 41 12.53 -2.70 -9.69
CA TYR A 41 11.28 -2.10 -9.17
C TYR A 41 10.11 -3.06 -9.15
N ILE A 42 10.10 -4.02 -10.07
CA ILE A 42 9.01 -4.98 -10.24
C ILE A 42 9.49 -6.44 -10.25
N PRO A 43 8.63 -7.38 -9.88
CA PRO A 43 8.92 -8.81 -9.95
C PRO A 43 9.34 -9.26 -11.35
N HIS A 44 10.23 -10.24 -11.44
CA HIS A 44 10.67 -10.80 -12.71
C HIS A 44 9.52 -11.42 -13.52
N GLU A 45 8.49 -11.91 -12.84
CA GLU A 45 7.28 -12.45 -13.45
C GLU A 45 6.53 -11.38 -14.23
N LEU A 46 6.33 -10.21 -13.66
CA LEU A 46 5.69 -9.08 -14.35
C LEU A 46 6.53 -8.53 -15.49
N VAL A 47 7.88 -8.55 -15.37
CA VAL A 47 8.76 -8.20 -16.50
C VAL A 47 8.57 -9.15 -17.68
N LYS A 48 8.34 -10.45 -17.43
CA LYS A 48 8.04 -11.42 -18.49
C LYS A 48 6.70 -11.14 -19.15
N ASP A 49 5.67 -10.83 -18.38
CA ASP A 49 4.33 -10.49 -18.91
C ASP A 49 4.39 -9.24 -19.78
N MET A 50 5.11 -8.20 -19.35
CA MET A 50 5.39 -7.01 -20.16
C MET A 50 6.14 -7.33 -21.47
N ALA A 51 7.07 -8.28 -21.41
CA ALA A 51 7.83 -8.70 -22.59
C ALA A 51 6.99 -9.52 -23.60
N ILE A 52 5.94 -10.19 -23.14
CA ILE A 52 5.00 -10.95 -23.97
C ILE A 52 4.02 -10.02 -24.69
N SER A 53 3.59 -8.95 -24.03
CA SER A 53 2.60 -8.00 -24.54
C SER A 53 3.11 -6.55 -24.46
N PRO A 54 4.14 -6.16 -25.24
CA PRO A 54 4.76 -4.83 -25.16
C PRO A 54 3.79 -3.67 -25.42
N ASP A 55 2.75 -3.92 -26.21
CA ASP A 55 1.77 -2.90 -26.62
C ASP A 55 0.76 -2.56 -25.52
N THR A 56 0.71 -3.37 -24.46
CA THR A 56 -0.21 -3.15 -23.32
C THR A 56 0.36 -2.22 -22.24
N PHE A 57 1.63 -1.85 -22.34
CA PHE A 57 2.23 -0.95 -21.39
C PHE A 57 2.94 0.23 -22.08
N SER A 58 2.86 1.40 -21.47
CA SER A 58 3.52 2.62 -21.93
C SER A 58 4.38 3.21 -20.83
N LEU A 59 5.54 3.74 -21.23
CA LEU A 59 6.42 4.55 -20.36
C LEU A 59 5.98 6.02 -20.33
N GLU A 60 5.09 6.42 -21.25
CA GLU A 60 4.47 7.74 -21.23
C GLU A 60 3.54 7.85 -20.04
N GLY A 61 3.44 9.07 -19.49
CA GLY A 61 2.55 9.33 -18.36
C GLY A 61 1.10 8.99 -18.69
N GLN A 62 0.49 8.15 -17.87
CA GLN A 62 -0.91 7.73 -17.99
C GLN A 62 -1.63 7.96 -16.67
N SER A 63 -2.89 8.42 -16.79
CA SER A 63 -3.77 8.55 -15.63
C SER A 63 -4.58 7.27 -15.48
N ARG A 64 -4.47 6.59 -14.33
CA ARG A 64 -5.12 5.31 -14.06
C ARG A 64 -5.66 5.27 -12.63
N GLU A 65 -6.69 4.46 -12.40
CA GLU A 65 -7.06 4.08 -11.05
C GLU A 65 -6.07 3.03 -10.54
N MET A 66 -5.46 3.31 -9.39
CA MET A 66 -4.38 2.53 -8.81
C MET A 66 -4.46 2.56 -7.29
N THR A 67 -3.72 1.67 -6.64
CA THR A 67 -3.56 1.67 -5.18
C THR A 67 -2.11 1.94 -4.82
N VAL A 68 -1.91 2.85 -3.87
CA VAL A 68 -0.61 3.16 -3.27
C VAL A 68 -0.57 2.69 -1.82
N LEU A 69 0.59 2.22 -1.39
CA LEU A 69 0.92 1.87 -0.02
C LEU A 69 2.14 2.67 0.42
N PHE A 70 2.03 3.27 1.59
CA PHE A 70 3.15 3.82 2.34
C PHE A 70 3.30 3.05 3.64
N THR A 71 4.54 2.78 4.03
CA THR A 71 4.84 2.25 5.36
C THR A 71 6.08 2.91 5.92
N ASP A 72 6.11 3.09 7.24
CA ASP A 72 7.22 3.72 7.95
C ASP A 72 7.44 3.01 9.30
N ILE A 73 8.69 2.97 9.79
CA ILE A 73 9.03 2.37 11.08
C ILE A 73 8.74 3.37 12.20
N ARG A 74 7.93 2.97 13.17
CA ARG A 74 7.56 3.81 14.31
C ARG A 74 8.79 4.12 15.18
N GLY A 75 9.07 5.42 15.32
CA GLY A 75 10.16 5.87 16.18
C GLY A 75 11.55 5.51 15.68
N PHE A 76 11.74 5.34 14.38
CA PHE A 76 13.03 4.97 13.76
C PHE A 76 14.18 5.89 14.17
N THR A 77 13.93 7.19 14.34
CA THR A 77 14.95 8.13 14.82
C THR A 77 15.61 7.66 16.13
N ASN A 78 14.82 7.19 17.08
CA ASN A 78 15.36 6.68 18.36
C ASN A 78 16.16 5.38 18.17
N ILE A 79 15.82 4.56 17.18
CA ILE A 79 16.54 3.33 16.84
C ILE A 79 17.86 3.67 16.18
N SER A 80 17.84 4.58 15.22
CA SER A 80 19.01 5.01 14.46
C SER A 80 20.08 5.71 15.32
N GLU A 81 19.65 6.41 16.37
CA GLU A 81 20.57 7.06 17.32
C GLU A 81 21.28 6.06 18.26
N LYS A 82 20.66 4.90 18.51
CA LYS A 82 21.19 3.89 19.46
C LYS A 82 22.08 2.84 18.81
N LEU A 83 21.93 2.60 17.52
CA LEU A 83 22.67 1.55 16.81
C LEU A 83 23.90 2.11 16.10
N PRO A 84 25.05 1.41 16.16
CA PRO A 84 26.19 1.73 15.31
C PRO A 84 25.81 1.70 13.82
N PRO A 85 26.37 2.59 12.97
CA PRO A 85 25.96 2.70 11.56
C PRO A 85 26.01 1.37 10.77
N LYS A 86 26.97 0.51 11.08
CA LYS A 86 27.11 -0.80 10.44
C LYS A 86 25.98 -1.76 10.83
N GLU A 87 25.51 -1.71 12.06
CA GLU A 87 24.41 -2.53 12.53
C GLU A 87 23.07 -1.98 12.05
N LEU A 88 22.90 -0.65 12.05
CA LEU A 88 21.74 0.00 11.49
C LEU A 88 21.55 -0.38 10.00
N SER A 89 22.63 -0.36 9.21
CA SER A 89 22.56 -0.78 7.79
C SER A 89 22.14 -2.25 7.62
N LYS A 90 22.60 -3.14 8.52
CA LYS A 90 22.17 -4.54 8.51
C LYS A 90 20.72 -4.69 8.90
N LEU A 91 20.28 -4.01 9.98
CA LEU A 91 18.90 -4.01 10.41
C LEU A 91 17.99 -3.57 9.27
N MET A 92 18.34 -2.47 8.59
CA MET A 92 17.56 -1.97 7.45
C MET A 92 17.49 -2.98 6.30
N ASN A 93 18.59 -3.64 5.94
CA ASN A 93 18.59 -4.65 4.90
C ASN A 93 17.76 -5.88 5.28
N ASP A 94 17.84 -6.29 6.56
CA ASP A 94 17.09 -7.43 7.10
C ASP A 94 15.58 -7.13 7.22
N TYR A 95 15.20 -5.84 7.29
CA TYR A 95 13.81 -5.39 7.23
C TYR A 95 13.33 -5.21 5.77
N LEU A 96 14.04 -4.42 4.96
CA LEU A 96 13.59 -4.05 3.61
C LEU A 96 13.50 -5.26 2.67
N THR A 97 14.41 -6.22 2.80
CA THR A 97 14.46 -7.38 1.89
C THR A 97 13.21 -8.28 1.99
N PRO A 98 12.78 -8.76 3.18
CA PRO A 98 11.55 -9.54 3.28
C PRO A 98 10.30 -8.71 2.97
N MET A 99 10.23 -7.43 3.37
CA MET A 99 9.10 -6.57 3.04
C MET A 99 8.93 -6.39 1.53
N THR A 100 10.03 -6.17 0.80
CA THR A 100 10.02 -6.11 -0.67
C THR A 100 9.53 -7.42 -1.30
N LYS A 101 9.95 -8.57 -0.76
CA LYS A 101 9.47 -9.87 -1.25
C LYS A 101 7.97 -10.04 -1.06
N VAL A 102 7.42 -9.58 0.08
CA VAL A 102 5.97 -9.60 0.33
C VAL A 102 5.24 -8.74 -0.70
N ILE A 103 5.68 -7.50 -0.91
CA ILE A 103 5.09 -6.59 -1.89
C ILE A 103 5.11 -7.20 -3.29
N HIS A 104 6.26 -7.75 -3.71
CA HIS A 104 6.40 -8.38 -5.02
C HIS A 104 5.54 -9.64 -5.18
N ARG A 105 5.44 -10.50 -4.15
CA ARG A 105 4.58 -11.70 -4.17
C ARG A 105 3.11 -11.35 -4.36
N ASN A 106 2.70 -10.18 -3.85
CA ASN A 106 1.37 -9.63 -4.02
C ASN A 106 1.26 -8.69 -5.24
N LYS A 107 2.10 -8.84 -6.27
CA LYS A 107 2.09 -8.09 -7.53
C LYS A 107 2.36 -6.59 -7.40
N GLY A 108 2.89 -6.13 -6.28
CA GLY A 108 3.21 -4.73 -6.05
C GLY A 108 4.50 -4.30 -6.73
N THR A 109 4.55 -3.05 -7.14
CA THR A 109 5.72 -2.36 -7.68
C THR A 109 6.31 -1.46 -6.59
N ILE A 110 7.61 -1.61 -6.30
CA ILE A 110 8.30 -0.69 -5.41
C ILE A 110 8.56 0.62 -6.16
N ASP A 111 8.08 1.73 -5.63
CA ASP A 111 8.43 3.05 -6.15
C ASP A 111 9.83 3.45 -5.65
N LYS A 112 9.97 3.57 -4.36
CA LYS A 112 11.24 3.96 -3.72
C LYS A 112 11.25 3.61 -2.23
N TYR A 113 12.47 3.61 -1.68
CA TYR A 113 12.70 3.68 -0.24
C TYR A 113 13.04 5.11 0.15
N MET A 114 12.46 5.60 1.23
CA MET A 114 12.69 6.95 1.77
C MET A 114 13.17 6.83 3.22
N GLY A 115 14.48 6.51 3.39
CA GLY A 115 15.00 6.12 4.69
C GLY A 115 14.50 4.74 5.08
N ASP A 116 13.70 4.67 6.13
CA ASP A 116 13.02 3.46 6.62
C ASP A 116 11.63 3.26 6.01
N ALA A 117 11.10 4.26 5.32
CA ALA A 117 9.81 4.18 4.67
C ALA A 117 9.88 3.46 3.31
N ILE A 118 8.83 2.70 2.98
CA ILE A 118 8.63 2.06 1.68
C ILE A 118 7.41 2.71 1.01
N MET A 119 7.57 3.10 -0.24
CA MET A 119 6.47 3.46 -1.12
C MET A 119 6.33 2.39 -2.19
N ALA A 120 5.14 1.84 -2.32
CA ALA A 120 4.80 0.83 -3.32
C ALA A 120 3.42 1.10 -3.91
N PHE A 121 3.15 0.57 -5.11
CA PHE A 121 1.86 0.73 -5.77
C PHE A 121 1.47 -0.50 -6.59
N TRP A 122 0.17 -0.59 -6.93
CA TRP A 122 -0.45 -1.66 -7.70
C TRP A 122 -1.30 -1.05 -8.82
N GLY A 123 -1.44 -1.78 -9.94
CA GLY A 123 -2.20 -1.35 -11.12
C GLY A 123 -1.32 -0.79 -12.23
N ALA A 124 0.00 -0.73 -12.02
CA ALA A 124 1.00 -0.40 -13.03
C ALA A 124 2.37 -1.00 -12.65
N PRO A 125 3.27 -1.23 -13.63
CA PRO A 125 3.13 -1.01 -15.05
C PRO A 125 2.16 -1.97 -15.73
N VAL A 126 1.92 -3.14 -15.13
CA VAL A 126 0.91 -4.11 -15.58
C VAL A 126 -0.43 -3.77 -14.94
N GLU A 127 -1.49 -3.79 -15.73
CA GLU A 127 -2.84 -3.58 -15.23
C GLU A 127 -3.25 -4.72 -14.30
N ASP A 128 -3.83 -4.37 -13.16
CA ASP A 128 -4.29 -5.32 -12.16
C ASP A 128 -5.67 -4.89 -11.66
N PRO A 129 -6.75 -5.55 -12.09
CA PRO A 129 -8.11 -5.21 -11.64
C PRO A 129 -8.33 -5.39 -10.13
N GLU A 130 -7.50 -6.21 -9.48
CA GLU A 130 -7.56 -6.48 -8.03
C GLU A 130 -6.49 -5.72 -7.24
N HIS A 131 -5.97 -4.61 -7.79
CA HIS A 131 -4.87 -3.84 -7.20
C HIS A 131 -5.08 -3.47 -5.73
N ALA A 132 -6.32 -3.11 -5.32
CA ALA A 132 -6.62 -2.75 -3.94
C ALA A 132 -6.58 -3.98 -3.00
N THR A 133 -7.12 -5.11 -3.45
CA THR A 133 -7.12 -6.38 -2.73
C THR A 133 -5.71 -6.90 -2.53
N HIS A 134 -4.88 -6.88 -3.58
CA HIS A 134 -3.47 -7.29 -3.49
C HIS A 134 -2.66 -6.39 -2.54
N ALA A 135 -2.92 -5.08 -2.53
CA ALA A 135 -2.29 -4.16 -1.57
C ALA A 135 -2.68 -4.46 -0.12
N LEU A 136 -3.94 -4.82 0.14
CA LEU A 136 -4.42 -5.22 1.46
C LEU A 136 -3.80 -6.55 1.91
N HIS A 137 -3.71 -7.54 1.02
CA HIS A 137 -3.01 -8.79 1.31
C HIS A 137 -1.53 -8.54 1.61
N ALA A 138 -0.86 -7.69 0.82
CA ALA A 138 0.51 -7.31 1.08
C ALA A 138 0.67 -6.69 2.48
N ALA A 139 -0.21 -5.76 2.87
CA ALA A 139 -0.16 -5.15 4.20
C ALA A 139 -0.31 -6.20 5.34
N GLN A 140 -1.26 -7.13 5.21
CA GLN A 140 -1.44 -8.19 6.21
C GLN A 140 -0.22 -9.11 6.29
N GLU A 141 0.31 -9.53 5.15
CA GLU A 141 1.52 -10.37 5.11
C GLU A 141 2.76 -9.64 5.63
N MET A 142 2.88 -8.32 5.38
CA MET A 142 3.97 -7.50 5.92
C MET A 142 3.94 -7.49 7.46
N LEU A 143 2.77 -7.37 8.07
CA LEU A 143 2.63 -7.43 9.53
C LEU A 143 2.99 -8.82 10.08
N GLN A 144 2.61 -9.89 9.41
CA GLN A 144 2.99 -11.26 9.78
C GLN A 144 4.51 -11.49 9.64
N GLU A 145 5.10 -11.02 8.55
CA GLU A 145 6.54 -11.11 8.32
C GLU A 145 7.32 -10.29 9.35
N LEU A 146 6.77 -9.15 9.79
CA LEU A 146 7.37 -8.32 10.82
C LEU A 146 7.51 -9.05 12.16
N GLU A 147 6.57 -9.92 12.53
CA GLU A 147 6.68 -10.76 13.73
C GLU A 147 7.87 -11.72 13.62
N VAL A 148 8.13 -12.25 12.42
CA VAL A 148 9.29 -13.15 12.18
C VAL A 148 10.58 -12.35 12.26
N ILE A 149 10.62 -11.18 11.65
CA ILE A 149 11.78 -10.26 11.67
C ILE A 149 12.10 -9.86 13.12
N ASN A 150 11.11 -9.49 13.91
CA ASN A 150 11.30 -9.07 15.30
C ASN A 150 11.89 -10.18 16.17
N LYS A 151 11.47 -11.43 15.99
CA LYS A 151 12.10 -12.57 16.69
C LYS A 151 13.58 -12.74 16.33
N GLU A 152 13.95 -12.46 15.08
CA GLU A 152 15.33 -12.50 14.65
C GLU A 152 16.14 -11.30 15.18
N PHE A 153 15.52 -10.10 15.25
CA PHE A 153 16.13 -8.91 15.84
C PHE A 153 16.43 -9.11 17.33
N GLU A 154 15.49 -9.69 18.09
CA GLU A 154 15.71 -10.06 19.49
C GLU A 154 16.91 -11.01 19.67
N ARG A 155 17.05 -12.03 18.80
CA ARG A 155 18.21 -12.95 18.83
C ARG A 155 19.54 -12.25 18.55
N LYS A 156 19.51 -11.17 17.77
CA LYS A 156 20.70 -10.34 17.46
C LYS A 156 20.95 -9.26 18.52
N GLY A 157 20.07 -9.13 19.53
CA GLY A 157 20.14 -8.06 20.52
C GLY A 157 19.77 -6.68 19.96
N TRP A 158 19.04 -6.65 18.84
CA TRP A 158 18.51 -5.43 18.24
C TRP A 158 17.13 -5.10 18.78
N PRO A 159 16.71 -3.83 18.71
CA PRO A 159 15.36 -3.45 19.10
C PRO A 159 14.33 -4.05 18.13
N THR A 160 13.18 -4.44 18.68
CA THR A 160 12.00 -4.74 17.87
C THR A 160 11.47 -3.47 17.21
N ILE A 161 10.83 -3.62 16.07
CA ILE A 161 10.25 -2.53 15.31
C ILE A 161 8.75 -2.72 15.11
N GLU A 162 8.04 -1.62 15.03
CA GLU A 162 6.64 -1.56 14.62
C GLU A 162 6.53 -0.70 13.38
N ILE A 163 5.56 -0.97 12.52
CA ILE A 163 5.33 -0.18 11.31
C ILE A 163 3.91 0.39 11.28
N GLY A 164 3.78 1.56 10.65
CA GLY A 164 2.50 2.09 10.20
C GLY A 164 2.31 1.83 8.72
N ILE A 165 1.10 1.51 8.27
CA ILE A 165 0.78 1.29 6.86
C ILE A 165 -0.42 2.16 6.47
N GLY A 166 -0.26 2.97 5.42
CA GLY A 166 -1.33 3.76 4.80
C GLY A 166 -1.60 3.28 3.38
N ILE A 167 -2.84 2.95 3.06
CA ILE A 167 -3.25 2.49 1.73
C ILE A 167 -4.34 3.39 1.19
N ASN A 168 -4.18 3.82 -0.06
CA ASN A 168 -5.22 4.60 -0.72
C ASN A 168 -5.36 4.22 -2.20
N THR A 169 -6.58 4.20 -2.67
CA THR A 169 -6.96 3.94 -4.06
C THR A 169 -7.50 5.22 -4.68
N GLY A 170 -7.24 5.43 -5.96
CA GLY A 170 -7.77 6.54 -6.72
C GLY A 170 -7.03 6.77 -8.03
N ILE A 171 -7.43 7.81 -8.75
CA ILE A 171 -6.76 8.21 -9.98
C ILE A 171 -5.38 8.78 -9.66
N MET A 172 -4.37 8.24 -10.30
CA MET A 172 -2.96 8.63 -10.18
C MET A 172 -2.32 8.69 -11.56
N ASP A 173 -1.40 9.61 -11.74
CA ASP A 173 -0.58 9.68 -12.94
C ASP A 173 0.66 8.80 -12.73
N VAL A 174 0.88 7.85 -13.64
CA VAL A 174 2.02 6.91 -13.57
C VAL A 174 2.85 7.02 -14.83
N GLY A 175 4.16 7.01 -14.70
CA GLY A 175 5.08 7.05 -15.84
C GLY A 175 6.50 7.42 -15.44
N ASN A 176 7.35 7.60 -16.44
CA ASN A 176 8.70 8.11 -16.23
C ASN A 176 8.65 9.60 -15.93
N MET A 177 9.04 9.97 -14.74
CA MET A 177 9.03 11.35 -14.26
C MET A 177 10.38 11.74 -13.68
N GLY A 178 10.76 12.99 -13.86
CA GLY A 178 12.03 13.51 -13.36
C GLY A 178 12.65 14.56 -14.25
N SER A 179 13.96 14.70 -14.15
CA SER A 179 14.75 15.59 -14.98
C SER A 179 15.54 14.79 -16.03
N GLU A 180 16.15 15.47 -16.98
CA GLU A 180 17.08 14.85 -17.97
C GLU A 180 18.20 14.04 -17.31
N PHE A 181 18.59 14.40 -16.09
CA PHE A 181 19.67 13.74 -15.34
C PHE A 181 19.20 12.58 -14.46
N ARG A 182 17.90 12.57 -14.07
CA ARG A 182 17.36 11.55 -13.19
C ARG A 182 15.89 11.32 -13.48
N MET A 183 15.61 10.21 -14.12
CA MET A 183 14.26 9.71 -14.40
C MET A 183 13.94 8.54 -13.46
N ALA A 184 12.71 8.47 -12.98
CA ALA A 184 12.19 7.34 -12.23
C ALA A 184 10.77 7.01 -12.70
N TYR A 185 10.45 5.74 -12.78
CA TYR A 185 9.08 5.29 -12.97
C TYR A 185 8.36 5.41 -11.63
N THR A 186 7.40 6.32 -11.55
CA THR A 186 6.77 6.70 -10.28
C THR A 186 5.33 7.13 -10.50
N ILE A 187 4.61 7.33 -9.41
CA ILE A 187 3.22 7.80 -9.40
C ILE A 187 3.11 9.17 -8.75
N LEU A 188 2.21 10.01 -9.29
CA LEU A 188 1.86 11.31 -8.74
C LEU A 188 0.34 11.45 -8.64
N GLY A 189 -0.11 12.29 -7.73
CA GLY A 189 -1.52 12.67 -7.60
C GLY A 189 -1.93 12.95 -6.17
N ASP A 190 -3.11 13.53 -6.03
CA ASP A 190 -3.69 13.81 -4.70
C ASP A 190 -4.00 12.51 -3.94
N ALA A 191 -4.37 11.44 -4.66
CA ALA A 191 -4.57 10.11 -4.09
C ALA A 191 -3.29 9.52 -3.47
N VAL A 192 -2.11 9.79 -4.07
CA VAL A 192 -0.81 9.39 -3.54
C VAL A 192 -0.52 10.12 -2.23
N ASN A 193 -0.72 11.44 -2.21
CA ASN A 193 -0.52 12.26 -1.01
C ASN A 193 -1.46 11.84 0.14
N LEU A 194 -2.68 11.40 -0.19
CA LEU A 194 -3.60 10.87 0.82
C LEU A 194 -3.04 9.58 1.44
N GLY A 195 -2.53 8.64 0.64
CA GLY A 195 -1.91 7.40 1.15
C GLY A 195 -0.82 7.66 2.19
N SER A 196 0.09 8.60 1.92
CA SER A 196 1.13 9.01 2.88
C SER A 196 0.55 9.61 4.17
N ARG A 197 -0.52 10.41 4.07
CA ARG A 197 -1.18 10.97 5.26
C ARG A 197 -1.90 9.90 6.10
N LEU A 198 -2.47 8.90 5.45
CA LEU A 198 -3.12 7.78 6.14
C LEU A 198 -2.11 6.97 6.96
N GLU A 199 -0.91 6.74 6.40
CA GLU A 199 0.18 6.12 7.16
C GLU A 199 0.46 6.93 8.45
N GLY A 200 0.70 8.24 8.34
CA GLY A 200 0.98 9.10 9.49
C GLY A 200 -0.13 9.13 10.56
N LEU A 201 -1.38 8.82 10.21
CA LEU A 201 -2.49 8.73 11.16
C LEU A 201 -2.50 7.42 11.96
N THR A 202 -1.83 6.38 11.52
CA THR A 202 -1.82 5.06 12.19
C THR A 202 -1.44 5.16 13.66
N LYS A 203 -0.44 5.96 13.98
CA LYS A 203 0.02 6.22 15.33
C LYS A 203 -1.07 6.89 16.18
N SER A 204 -1.79 7.84 15.61
CA SER A 204 -2.81 8.61 16.33
C SER A 204 -4.03 7.76 16.69
N TYR A 205 -4.36 6.78 15.86
CA TYR A 205 -5.47 5.85 16.10
C TYR A 205 -5.02 4.55 16.80
N GLY A 206 -3.72 4.32 16.93
CA GLY A 206 -3.16 3.11 17.55
C GLY A 206 -3.50 1.84 16.79
N VAL A 207 -3.45 1.92 15.47
CA VAL A 207 -3.68 0.81 14.52
C VAL A 207 -2.50 0.69 13.57
N ASP A 208 -2.26 -0.50 13.04
CA ASP A 208 -1.11 -0.74 12.17
C ASP A 208 -1.39 -0.35 10.73
N THR A 209 -2.64 -0.45 10.28
CA THR A 209 -3.01 -0.14 8.90
C THR A 209 -4.23 0.78 8.85
N ILE A 210 -4.14 1.84 8.05
CA ILE A 210 -5.29 2.71 7.70
C ILE A 210 -5.48 2.74 6.19
N VAL A 211 -6.72 2.60 5.77
CA VAL A 211 -7.09 2.66 4.35
C VAL A 211 -8.12 3.76 4.08
N GLY A 212 -8.06 4.31 2.87
CA GLY A 212 -9.05 5.25 2.36
C GLY A 212 -10.36 4.57 1.93
N GLU A 213 -11.39 5.39 1.75
CA GLU A 213 -12.73 4.92 1.39
C GLU A 213 -12.76 4.16 0.06
N ASP A 214 -12.01 4.62 -0.94
CA ASP A 214 -12.01 3.99 -2.26
C ASP A 214 -11.28 2.63 -2.25
N SER A 215 -10.22 2.47 -1.42
CA SER A 215 -9.61 1.15 -1.18
C SER A 215 -10.59 0.18 -0.53
N ARG A 216 -11.39 0.66 0.44
CA ARG A 216 -12.44 -0.15 1.08
C ARG A 216 -13.49 -0.59 0.06
N LYS A 217 -13.95 0.31 -0.81
CA LYS A 217 -14.96 0.01 -1.84
C LYS A 217 -14.44 -0.99 -2.88
N ALA A 218 -13.16 -0.87 -3.25
CA ALA A 218 -12.52 -1.73 -4.24
C ALA A 218 -12.20 -3.15 -3.71
N SER A 219 -12.36 -3.41 -2.40
CA SER A 219 -12.05 -4.71 -1.77
C SER A 219 -13.21 -5.20 -0.89
N PRO A 220 -14.37 -5.54 -1.48
CA PRO A 220 -15.58 -5.91 -0.75
C PRO A 220 -15.46 -7.23 0.03
N GLU A 221 -14.48 -8.05 -0.28
CA GLU A 221 -14.17 -9.31 0.41
C GLU A 221 -13.48 -9.11 1.76
N PHE A 222 -12.97 -7.90 2.03
CA PHE A 222 -12.42 -7.54 3.33
C PHE A 222 -13.49 -6.98 4.28
N ILE A 223 -13.30 -7.24 5.56
CA ILE A 223 -14.07 -6.61 6.64
C ILE A 223 -13.26 -5.40 7.13
N PHE A 224 -13.95 -4.29 7.29
CA PHE A 224 -13.36 -3.04 7.75
C PHE A 224 -14.05 -2.51 8.99
N ARG A 225 -13.27 -1.99 9.92
CA ARG A 225 -13.73 -1.15 11.00
C ARG A 225 -13.54 0.31 10.58
N GLU A 226 -14.60 1.09 10.54
CA GLU A 226 -14.47 2.53 10.34
C GLU A 226 -13.76 3.15 11.54
N LEU A 227 -12.69 3.90 11.29
CA LEU A 227 -11.96 4.56 12.39
C LEU A 227 -12.51 5.96 12.64
N ASP A 228 -12.72 6.74 11.57
CA ASP A 228 -13.14 8.12 11.74
C ASP A 228 -13.53 8.76 10.40
N ARG A 229 -14.00 9.99 10.51
CA ARG A 229 -14.16 10.94 9.43
C ARG A 229 -13.29 12.15 9.72
N VAL A 230 -12.21 12.32 8.95
CA VAL A 230 -11.15 13.27 9.28
C VAL A 230 -10.95 14.30 8.19
N LYS A 231 -10.69 15.53 8.59
CA LYS A 231 -10.18 16.56 7.70
C LYS A 231 -8.66 16.51 7.72
N VAL A 232 -8.07 15.97 6.64
CA VAL A 232 -6.62 15.92 6.49
C VAL A 232 -6.09 17.22 5.89
N LYS A 233 -4.88 17.63 6.28
CA LYS A 233 -4.25 18.87 5.80
C LYS A 233 -4.23 18.91 4.26
N GLY A 234 -4.74 20.00 3.66
CA GLY A 234 -4.78 20.20 2.21
C GLY A 234 -5.95 19.50 1.50
N LYS A 235 -6.95 18.98 2.23
CA LYS A 235 -8.26 18.61 1.68
C LYS A 235 -9.35 19.44 2.32
N ASP A 236 -10.20 20.02 1.49
CA ASP A 236 -11.37 20.77 1.97
C ASP A 236 -12.50 19.86 2.41
N ARG A 237 -12.61 18.69 1.80
CA ARG A 237 -13.62 17.68 2.13
C ARG A 237 -13.05 16.64 3.10
N PRO A 238 -13.83 16.28 4.14
CA PRO A 238 -13.48 15.18 5.02
C PRO A 238 -13.37 13.86 4.26
N VAL A 239 -12.48 12.99 4.73
CA VAL A 239 -12.32 11.63 4.22
C VAL A 239 -12.62 10.62 5.33
N SER A 240 -13.35 9.57 4.99
CA SER A 240 -13.54 8.43 5.89
C SER A 240 -12.31 7.53 5.84
N ILE A 241 -11.88 7.10 7.01
CA ILE A 241 -10.70 6.23 7.17
C ILE A 241 -11.09 4.94 7.88
N PHE A 242 -10.48 3.84 7.47
CA PHE A 242 -10.84 2.51 7.91
C PHE A 242 -9.61 1.69 8.28
N GLU A 243 -9.79 0.77 9.21
CA GLU A 243 -8.84 -0.30 9.51
C GLU A 243 -9.31 -1.58 8.82
N PRO A 244 -8.47 -2.25 8.02
CA PRO A 244 -8.78 -3.56 7.48
C PRO A 244 -8.63 -4.61 8.60
N VAL A 245 -9.74 -5.23 9.01
CA VAL A 245 -9.73 -6.27 10.04
C VAL A 245 -9.22 -7.59 9.47
N GLY A 246 -9.55 -7.88 8.22
CA GLY A 246 -9.08 -9.05 7.49
C GLY A 246 -10.02 -9.49 6.39
N HIS A 247 -9.59 -10.50 5.64
CA HIS A 247 -10.39 -11.11 4.60
C HIS A 247 -11.55 -11.91 5.22
N ARG A 248 -12.76 -11.74 4.72
CA ARG A 248 -14.01 -12.33 5.27
C ARG A 248 -13.94 -13.84 5.48
N SER A 249 -13.25 -14.56 4.58
CA SER A 249 -13.17 -16.03 4.64
C SER A 249 -12.33 -16.58 5.79
N ILE A 250 -11.45 -15.77 6.38
CA ILE A 250 -10.54 -16.19 7.45
C ILE A 250 -10.90 -15.61 8.82
N LEU A 251 -11.76 -14.59 8.84
CA LEU A 251 -12.17 -13.95 10.08
C LEU A 251 -13.21 -14.81 10.84
N SER A 252 -13.01 -14.91 12.14
CA SER A 252 -14.02 -15.47 13.03
C SER A 252 -15.27 -14.59 13.09
N THR A 253 -16.41 -15.20 13.39
CA THR A 253 -17.66 -14.45 13.60
C THR A 253 -17.50 -13.37 14.67
N ALA A 254 -16.73 -13.64 15.73
CA ALA A 254 -16.46 -12.68 16.80
C ALA A 254 -15.71 -11.42 16.32
N GLN A 255 -14.76 -11.56 15.41
CA GLN A 255 -14.04 -10.42 14.83
C GLN A 255 -14.95 -9.59 13.91
N GLN A 256 -15.80 -10.24 13.13
CA GLN A 256 -16.79 -9.55 12.29
C GLN A 256 -17.80 -8.78 13.15
N GLU A 257 -18.40 -9.45 14.16
CA GLU A 257 -19.32 -8.81 15.10
C GLU A 257 -18.69 -7.61 15.83
N CYS A 258 -17.41 -7.72 16.20
CA CYS A 258 -16.67 -6.64 16.84
C CYS A 258 -16.57 -5.40 15.94
N ALA A 259 -16.22 -5.60 14.66
CA ALA A 259 -16.13 -4.51 13.68
C ALA A 259 -17.50 -3.87 13.43
N ASP A 260 -18.52 -4.67 13.20
CA ASP A 260 -19.89 -4.20 12.94
C ASP A 260 -20.47 -3.45 14.13
N SER A 261 -20.28 -3.97 15.36
CA SER A 261 -20.72 -3.31 16.58
C SER A 261 -20.04 -1.98 16.81
N PHE A 262 -18.72 -1.88 16.50
CA PHE A 262 -18.03 -0.60 16.58
C PHE A 262 -18.52 0.38 15.52
N ASN A 263 -18.72 -0.06 14.28
CA ASN A 263 -19.30 0.77 13.21
C ASN A 263 -20.70 1.29 13.64
N HIS A 264 -21.50 0.46 14.33
CA HIS A 264 -22.79 0.91 14.89
C HIS A 264 -22.62 1.97 15.99
N ALA A 265 -21.64 1.80 16.89
CA ALA A 265 -21.32 2.82 17.89
C ALA A 265 -20.93 4.17 17.28
N LEU A 266 -20.23 4.15 16.13
CA LEU A 266 -19.91 5.38 15.40
C LEU A 266 -21.15 6.08 14.81
N LEU A 267 -22.14 5.34 14.36
CA LEU A 267 -23.41 5.93 13.92
C LEU A 267 -24.13 6.64 15.08
N MET A 268 -24.17 6.02 16.27
CA MET A 268 -24.73 6.63 17.49
C MET A 268 -23.93 7.89 17.87
N TYR A 269 -22.60 7.81 17.86
CA TYR A 269 -21.72 8.94 18.14
C TYR A 269 -21.99 10.13 17.21
N ARG A 270 -22.14 9.89 15.90
CA ARG A 270 -22.47 10.93 14.90
C ARG A 270 -23.89 11.49 15.06
N ALA A 271 -24.81 10.67 15.53
CA ALA A 271 -26.16 11.08 15.91
C ALA A 271 -26.20 11.83 17.26
N GLN A 272 -25.05 12.04 17.91
CA GLN A 272 -24.92 12.63 19.23
C GLN A 272 -25.62 11.82 20.35
N ASP A 273 -25.92 10.53 20.12
CA ASP A 273 -26.32 9.59 21.15
C ASP A 273 -25.08 9.12 21.93
N TRP A 274 -24.58 10.02 22.77
CA TRP A 274 -23.36 9.80 23.55
C TRP A 274 -23.50 8.62 24.51
N LYS A 275 -24.69 8.44 25.08
CA LYS A 275 -24.95 7.38 26.06
C LYS A 275 -24.95 6.02 25.35
N GLY A 276 -25.70 5.87 24.27
CA GLY A 276 -25.74 4.62 23.51
C GLY A 276 -24.38 4.25 22.92
N ALA A 277 -23.66 5.22 22.35
CA ALA A 277 -22.31 4.98 21.83
C ALA A 277 -21.36 4.48 22.93
N LEU A 278 -21.37 5.12 24.10
CA LEU A 278 -20.51 4.75 25.22
C LEU A 278 -20.84 3.36 25.77
N GLU A 279 -22.11 3.00 25.87
CA GLU A 279 -22.55 1.67 26.30
C GLU A 279 -22.02 0.59 25.37
N VAL A 280 -22.17 0.77 24.04
CA VAL A 280 -21.64 -0.19 23.05
C VAL A 280 -20.12 -0.30 23.13
N ILE A 281 -19.40 0.82 23.21
CA ILE A 281 -17.92 0.82 23.32
C ILE A 281 -17.46 0.11 24.62
N ASN A 282 -18.16 0.28 25.72
CA ASN A 282 -17.81 -0.40 26.99
C ASN A 282 -18.07 -1.91 26.89
N LEU A 283 -19.13 -2.33 26.24
CA LEU A 283 -19.41 -3.75 25.98
C LEU A 283 -18.35 -4.38 25.07
N LEU A 284 -17.91 -3.66 24.03
CA LEU A 284 -16.82 -4.10 23.18
C LEU A 284 -15.50 -4.26 23.94
N GLU A 285 -15.14 -3.28 24.76
CA GLU A 285 -13.93 -3.37 25.61
C GLU A 285 -14.01 -4.52 26.61
N GLN A 286 -15.16 -4.75 27.22
CA GLN A 286 -15.38 -5.87 28.15
C GLN A 286 -15.28 -7.23 27.44
N LYS A 287 -15.86 -7.36 26.23
CA LYS A 287 -15.91 -8.63 25.49
C LYS A 287 -14.62 -8.96 24.74
N TYR A 288 -13.97 -7.96 24.15
CA TYR A 288 -12.85 -8.14 23.23
C TYR A 288 -11.51 -7.52 23.71
N GLY A 289 -11.52 -6.89 24.87
CA GLY A 289 -10.32 -6.25 25.45
C GLY A 289 -10.15 -4.80 25.03
N LYS A 290 -9.08 -4.20 25.56
CA LYS A 290 -8.75 -2.79 25.32
C LYS A 290 -8.26 -2.59 23.89
N HIS A 291 -8.72 -1.51 23.27
CA HIS A 291 -8.24 -1.05 21.98
C HIS A 291 -8.11 0.47 22.00
N SER A 292 -7.06 1.01 21.37
CA SER A 292 -6.78 2.46 21.39
C SER A 292 -7.97 3.28 20.87
N ILE A 293 -8.65 2.80 19.84
CA ILE A 293 -9.82 3.48 19.25
C ILE A 293 -10.95 3.66 20.27
N TYR A 294 -11.16 2.70 21.19
CA TYR A 294 -12.19 2.82 22.22
C TYR A 294 -11.88 3.95 23.18
N SER A 295 -10.62 4.08 23.61
CA SER A 295 -10.18 5.17 24.48
C SER A 295 -10.35 6.53 23.83
N ILE A 296 -9.99 6.66 22.54
CA ILE A 296 -10.16 7.87 21.74
C ILE A 296 -11.63 8.32 21.75
N TYR A 297 -12.56 7.41 21.46
CA TYR A 297 -13.97 7.76 21.40
C TYR A 297 -14.58 8.02 22.77
N LYS A 298 -14.16 7.30 23.81
CA LYS A 298 -14.59 7.60 25.19
C LYS A 298 -14.19 9.01 25.61
N GLU A 299 -12.94 9.41 25.36
CA GLU A 299 -12.45 10.76 25.67
C GLU A 299 -13.23 11.84 24.88
N ARG A 300 -13.47 11.61 23.59
CA ARG A 300 -14.26 12.54 22.76
C ARG A 300 -15.71 12.65 23.23
N ILE A 301 -16.35 11.54 23.58
CA ILE A 301 -17.71 11.53 24.10
C ILE A 301 -17.79 12.31 25.41
N ILE A 302 -16.87 12.07 26.37
CA ILE A 302 -16.84 12.81 27.63
C ILE A 302 -16.65 14.30 27.40
N ARG A 303 -15.83 14.70 26.43
CA ARG A 303 -15.64 16.10 26.08
C ARG A 303 -16.90 16.69 25.46
N TYR A 304 -17.55 16.01 24.52
CA TYR A 304 -18.74 16.50 23.85
C TYR A 304 -20.02 16.47 24.71
N GLN A 305 -20.05 15.66 25.76
CA GLN A 305 -21.08 15.77 26.81
C GLN A 305 -20.98 17.07 27.59
N LYS A 306 -19.74 17.60 27.77
CA LYS A 306 -19.51 18.91 28.46
C LYS A 306 -19.67 20.09 27.49
N GLU A 307 -19.20 19.92 26.27
CA GLU A 307 -19.17 20.94 25.21
C GLU A 307 -19.74 20.38 23.90
N PRO A 308 -21.08 20.31 23.76
CA PRO A 308 -21.70 19.73 22.58
C PRO A 308 -21.29 20.45 21.29
N PRO A 309 -21.00 19.71 20.20
CA PRO A 309 -20.52 20.30 18.94
C PRO A 309 -21.58 21.04 18.14
N GLY A 310 -22.83 21.11 18.63
CA GLY A 310 -23.96 21.80 17.98
C GLY A 310 -24.76 20.88 17.02
N VAL A 311 -25.94 21.36 16.64
CA VAL A 311 -26.94 20.55 15.87
C VAL A 311 -26.53 20.29 14.41
N HIS A 312 -25.62 21.09 13.86
CA HIS A 312 -25.13 20.96 12.47
C HIS A 312 -23.77 20.25 12.37
N TRP A 313 -23.33 19.61 13.45
CA TRP A 313 -22.08 18.87 13.43
C TRP A 313 -22.16 17.67 12.49
N ASP A 314 -21.19 17.57 11.61
CA ASP A 314 -21.12 16.54 10.55
C ASP A 314 -20.38 15.26 10.97
N GLY A 315 -20.00 15.15 12.26
CA GLY A 315 -19.26 14.01 12.79
C GLY A 315 -17.77 14.01 12.45
N VAL A 316 -17.25 15.09 11.85
CA VAL A 316 -15.86 15.20 11.43
C VAL A 316 -14.97 15.62 12.58
N PHE A 317 -13.84 14.94 12.70
CA PHE A 317 -12.77 15.32 13.61
C PHE A 317 -11.64 16.03 12.85
N THR A 318 -11.26 17.21 13.33
CA THR A 318 -10.13 17.96 12.74
C THR A 318 -8.88 17.75 13.58
N HIS A 319 -7.87 17.10 13.00
CA HIS A 319 -6.55 17.00 13.62
C HIS A 319 -5.86 18.37 13.56
N THR A 320 -5.59 18.97 14.70
CA THR A 320 -4.92 20.28 14.84
C THR A 320 -3.43 20.19 15.08
N SER A 321 -2.91 18.99 15.42
CA SER A 321 -1.49 18.72 15.61
C SER A 321 -0.85 18.08 14.36
N LYS A 322 0.45 18.45 14.16
CA LYS A 322 1.32 17.79 13.20
C LYS A 322 1.81 16.48 13.78
#